data_982b8bd1383dc06f7292bb24491cb4aa
#
_entry.id   982b8bd1383dc06f7292bb24491cb4aa
#
_cell.length_a   1.000
_cell.length_b   1.000
_cell.length_c   1.000
_cell.angle_alpha   90.00
_cell.angle_beta   90.00
_cell.angle_gamma   90.00
#
_symmetry.space_group_name_H-M   'P 1'
#
loop_
_entity.id
_entity.type
_entity.pdbx_description
1 polymer ?
#
loop_
_entity_poly.entity_id
_entity_poly.type
_entity_poly.pdbx_seq_one_letter_code
_entity_poly.pdbx_strand_id
1 'polypeptide(L)'
;MNLFDASALLSFLAAEDGADIVEEQLVKGGACSAANWSETAQKLLSRGKDWELSRRLLLSYGLVIEPVYASDAEQAARLWRRGSGLSLADRLCLATAERLDALVWTADTAWGAEGRIRQIR
;
A
#
# COMPACT_ATOMS: atom_id res chain seq x y z
N MET A 1 7.13 -9.87 6.78
CA MET A 1 6.23 -9.73 5.64
C MET A 1 6.15 -8.26 5.23
N ASN A 2 6.03 -8.00 3.94
CA ASN A 2 5.91 -6.65 3.39
C ASN A 2 4.48 -6.38 2.96
N LEU A 3 3.98 -5.18 3.27
CA LEU A 3 2.71 -4.67 2.79
C LEU A 3 2.99 -3.33 2.09
N PHE A 4 2.43 -3.14 0.90
CA PHE A 4 2.63 -1.93 0.12
C PHE A 4 1.35 -1.12 0.08
N ASP A 5 1.44 0.18 0.38
CA ASP A 5 0.30 1.07 0.18
C ASP A 5 0.24 1.51 -1.30
N ALA A 6 -0.81 2.24 -1.66
CA ALA A 6 -0.98 2.69 -3.04
C ALA A 6 0.15 3.63 -3.47
N SER A 7 0.64 4.50 -2.59
CA SER A 7 1.69 5.45 -2.94
C SER A 7 3.00 4.75 -3.31
N ALA A 8 3.35 3.67 -2.61
CA ALA A 8 4.54 2.87 -2.92
C ALA A 8 4.39 2.19 -4.29
N LEU A 9 3.25 1.55 -4.54
CA LEU A 9 3.01 0.88 -5.82
C LEU A 9 2.99 1.87 -6.99
N LEU A 10 2.36 3.02 -6.81
CA LEU A 10 2.31 4.06 -7.84
C LEU A 10 3.69 4.64 -8.13
N SER A 11 4.52 4.85 -7.12
CA SER A 11 5.90 5.32 -7.31
C SER A 11 6.73 4.31 -8.09
N PHE A 12 6.55 3.02 -7.80
CA PHE A 12 7.22 1.95 -8.56
C PHE A 12 6.78 1.96 -10.03
N LEU A 13 5.47 2.01 -10.28
CA LEU A 13 4.92 1.97 -11.64
C LEU A 13 5.33 3.19 -12.47
N ALA A 14 5.51 4.35 -11.84
CA ALA A 14 5.89 5.59 -12.50
C ALA A 14 7.41 5.82 -12.54
N ALA A 15 8.19 4.88 -12.03
CA ALA A 15 9.66 4.98 -11.96
C ALA A 15 10.12 6.25 -11.23
N GLU A 16 9.41 6.60 -10.16
CA GLU A 16 9.76 7.74 -9.31
C GLU A 16 10.82 7.38 -8.27
N ASP A 17 11.28 8.37 -7.50
CA ASP A 17 12.22 8.15 -6.41
C ASP A 17 11.68 7.09 -5.44
N GLY A 18 12.52 6.11 -5.11
CA GLY A 18 12.14 5.00 -4.26
C GLY A 18 11.64 3.76 -5.01
N ALA A 19 11.45 3.85 -6.34
CA ALA A 19 10.97 2.72 -7.14
C ALA A 19 11.87 1.49 -7.02
N ASP A 20 13.18 1.68 -6.96
CA ASP A 20 14.17 0.62 -6.79
C ASP A 20 14.02 -0.08 -5.44
N ILE A 21 13.72 0.67 -4.39
CA ILE A 21 13.46 0.11 -3.06
C ILE A 21 12.19 -0.74 -3.08
N VAL A 22 11.13 -0.24 -3.72
CA VAL A 22 9.87 -1.00 -3.85
C VAL A 22 10.09 -2.29 -4.63
N GLU A 23 10.81 -2.22 -5.75
CA GLU A 23 11.10 -3.42 -6.55
C GLU A 23 11.88 -4.46 -5.74
N GLU A 24 12.90 -4.02 -5.01
CA GLU A 24 13.68 -4.90 -4.14
C GLU A 24 12.79 -5.65 -3.15
N GLN A 25 11.82 -4.95 -2.56
CA GLN A 25 10.91 -5.57 -1.60
C GLN A 25 9.85 -6.43 -2.29
N LEU A 26 9.35 -6.03 -3.47
CA LEU A 26 8.42 -6.85 -4.26
C LEU A 26 9.03 -8.20 -4.62
N VAL A 27 10.30 -8.23 -4.99
CA VAL A 27 11.03 -9.47 -5.31
C VAL A 27 11.05 -10.43 -4.11
N LYS A 28 11.12 -9.89 -2.89
CA LYS A 28 11.08 -10.69 -1.66
C LYS A 28 9.68 -11.22 -1.35
N GLY A 29 8.66 -10.71 -2.03
CA GLY A 29 7.27 -11.06 -1.80
C GLY A 29 6.58 -10.11 -0.85
N GLY A 30 5.26 -10.07 -0.93
CA GLY A 30 4.46 -9.21 -0.08
C GLY A 30 3.00 -9.16 -0.50
N ALA A 31 2.27 -8.23 0.11
CA ALA A 31 0.85 -8.09 -0.10
C ALA A 31 0.45 -6.62 -0.24
N CYS A 32 -0.77 -6.41 -0.70
CA CYS A 32 -1.41 -5.11 -0.76
C CYS A 32 -2.84 -5.30 -0.28
N SER A 33 -3.34 -4.42 0.57
CA SER A 33 -4.74 -4.51 0.99
C SER A 33 -5.66 -4.25 -0.20
N ALA A 34 -6.82 -4.90 -0.24
CA ALA A 34 -7.80 -4.70 -1.30
C ALA A 34 -8.22 -3.23 -1.42
N ALA A 35 -8.24 -2.48 -0.33
CA ALA A 35 -8.54 -1.06 -0.33
C ALA A 35 -7.46 -0.25 -1.09
N ASN A 36 -6.19 -0.52 -0.83
CA ASN A 36 -5.09 0.14 -1.55
C ASN A 36 -4.97 -0.35 -2.99
N TRP A 37 -5.33 -1.59 -3.25
CA TRP A 37 -5.41 -2.13 -4.61
C TRP A 37 -6.43 -1.35 -5.43
N SER A 38 -7.61 -1.12 -4.88
CA SER A 38 -8.64 -0.30 -5.50
C SER A 38 -8.16 1.13 -5.74
N GLU A 39 -7.49 1.72 -4.77
CA GLU A 39 -6.95 3.07 -4.87
C GLU A 39 -5.89 3.17 -5.98
N THR A 40 -5.00 2.19 -6.06
CA THR A 40 -3.98 2.11 -7.12
C THR A 40 -4.63 2.04 -8.50
N ALA A 41 -5.59 1.14 -8.67
CA ALA A 41 -6.32 0.98 -9.92
C ALA A 41 -7.06 2.27 -10.30
N GLN A 42 -7.76 2.87 -9.36
CA GLN A 42 -8.54 4.09 -9.60
C GLN A 42 -7.66 5.25 -10.06
N LYS A 43 -6.51 5.43 -9.45
CA LYS A 43 -5.59 6.50 -9.82
C LYS A 43 -5.02 6.30 -11.23
N LEU A 44 -4.67 5.07 -11.60
CA LEU A 44 -4.17 4.78 -12.93
C LEU A 44 -5.26 4.96 -13.99
N LEU A 45 -6.46 4.45 -13.72
CA LEU A 45 -7.61 4.61 -14.62
C LEU A 45 -7.96 6.08 -14.83
N SER A 46 -7.99 6.88 -13.77
CA SER A 46 -8.32 8.29 -13.85
C SER A 46 -7.28 9.12 -14.62
N ARG A 47 -6.05 8.61 -14.72
CA ARG A 47 -4.95 9.25 -15.46
C ARG A 47 -4.82 8.71 -16.87
N GLY A 48 -5.74 7.87 -17.33
CA GLY A 48 -5.70 7.26 -18.65
C GLY A 48 -4.59 6.25 -18.85
N LYS A 49 -4.06 5.67 -17.77
CA LYS A 49 -3.02 4.66 -17.83
C LYS A 49 -3.61 3.26 -18.04
N ASP A 50 -2.79 2.34 -18.54
CA ASP A 50 -3.18 0.95 -18.77
C ASP A 50 -3.14 0.18 -17.44
N TRP A 51 -4.27 0.16 -16.74
CA TRP A 51 -4.38 -0.57 -15.46
C TRP A 51 -4.11 -2.07 -15.64
N GLU A 52 -4.63 -2.66 -16.70
CA GLU A 52 -4.48 -4.11 -16.91
C GLU A 52 -3.00 -4.52 -17.07
N LEU A 53 -2.22 -3.72 -17.76
CA LEU A 53 -0.78 -3.94 -17.89
C LEU A 53 -0.08 -3.81 -16.52
N SER A 54 -0.39 -2.76 -15.78
CA SER A 54 0.18 -2.53 -14.45
C SER A 54 -0.23 -3.64 -13.48
N ARG A 55 -1.49 -4.08 -13.54
CA ARG A 55 -2.00 -5.19 -12.74
C ARG A 55 -1.18 -6.46 -12.98
N ARG A 56 -0.99 -6.83 -14.24
CA ARG A 56 -0.21 -8.02 -14.59
C ARG A 56 1.24 -7.92 -14.12
N LEU A 57 1.85 -6.75 -14.27
CA LEU A 57 3.21 -6.53 -13.79
C LEU A 57 3.31 -6.75 -12.28
N LEU A 58 2.45 -6.11 -11.51
CA LEU A 58 2.47 -6.23 -10.05
C LEU A 58 2.23 -7.69 -9.61
N LEU A 59 1.25 -8.36 -10.21
CA LEU A 59 0.95 -9.75 -9.87
C LEU A 59 2.07 -10.71 -10.29
N SER A 60 2.88 -10.34 -11.28
CA SER A 60 4.02 -11.17 -11.72
C SER A 60 5.10 -11.31 -10.64
N TYR A 61 5.14 -10.39 -9.69
CA TYR A 61 6.03 -10.48 -8.54
C TYR A 61 5.48 -11.42 -7.44
N GLY A 62 4.29 -11.98 -7.63
CA GLY A 62 3.63 -12.79 -6.62
C GLY A 62 2.92 -11.96 -5.54
N LEU A 63 2.62 -10.70 -5.84
CA LEU A 63 1.90 -9.83 -4.90
C LEU A 63 0.55 -10.43 -4.56
N VAL A 64 0.27 -10.56 -3.26
CA VAL A 64 -1.00 -11.08 -2.75
C VAL A 64 -1.92 -9.89 -2.47
N ILE A 65 -3.16 -9.97 -2.96
CA ILE A 65 -4.17 -8.96 -2.64
C ILE A 65 -4.92 -9.45 -1.40
N GLU A 66 -4.66 -8.78 -0.29
CA GLU A 66 -5.20 -9.17 1.00
C GLU A 66 -6.60 -8.61 1.20
N PRO A 67 -7.60 -9.45 1.50
CA PRO A 67 -8.96 -8.96 1.74
C PRO A 67 -9.02 -8.02 2.95
N VAL A 68 -10.00 -7.11 2.92
CA VAL A 68 -10.35 -6.28 4.08
C VAL A 68 -11.44 -7.02 4.85
N TYR A 69 -11.13 -7.42 6.07
CA TYR A 69 -12.10 -8.09 6.95
C TYR A 69 -12.82 -7.07 7.84
N ALA A 70 -13.96 -7.49 8.41
CA ALA A 70 -14.70 -6.64 9.33
C ALA A 70 -13.83 -6.18 10.52
N SER A 71 -12.96 -7.05 11.01
CA SER A 71 -12.03 -6.71 12.10
C SER A 71 -11.02 -5.62 11.68
N ASP A 72 -10.58 -5.62 10.42
CA ASP A 72 -9.70 -4.57 9.88
C ASP A 72 -10.45 -3.24 9.84
N ALA A 73 -11.70 -3.26 9.41
CA ALA A 73 -12.54 -2.06 9.36
C ALA A 73 -12.73 -1.44 10.76
N GLU A 74 -13.00 -2.27 11.76
CA GLU A 74 -13.14 -1.80 13.13
C GLU A 74 -11.84 -1.26 13.69
N GLN A 75 -10.71 -1.91 13.41
CA GLN A 75 -9.39 -1.44 13.83
C GLN A 75 -9.02 -0.13 13.13
N ALA A 76 -9.35 0.01 11.85
CA ALA A 76 -9.14 1.25 11.12
C ALA A 76 -9.92 2.42 11.76
N ALA A 77 -11.11 2.15 12.26
CA ALA A 77 -11.90 3.15 12.99
C ALA A 77 -11.17 3.58 14.28
N ARG A 78 -10.57 2.64 15.00
CA ARG A 78 -9.80 2.94 16.23
C ARG A 78 -8.55 3.75 15.96
N LEU A 79 -7.99 3.64 14.77
CA LEU A 79 -6.79 4.38 14.35
C LEU A 79 -7.09 5.83 13.97
N TRP A 80 -8.36 6.19 13.83
CA TRP A 80 -8.73 7.56 13.47
C TRP A 80 -8.29 8.56 14.54
N ARG A 81 -7.66 9.63 14.09
CA ARG A 81 -7.27 10.77 14.93
C ARG A 81 -7.54 12.04 14.16
N ARG A 82 -8.09 13.03 14.85
CA ARG A 82 -8.35 14.34 14.26
C ARG A 82 -7.03 14.96 13.80
N GLY A 83 -6.99 15.42 12.54
CA GLY A 83 -5.83 16.09 11.97
C GLY A 83 -4.67 15.18 11.60
N SER A 84 -4.83 13.86 11.66
CA SER A 84 -3.74 12.93 11.30
C SER A 84 -3.41 12.94 9.81
N GLY A 85 -4.36 13.33 8.95
CA GLY A 85 -4.19 13.27 7.50
C GLY A 85 -4.30 11.88 6.90
N LEU A 86 -4.58 10.86 7.71
CA LEU A 86 -4.73 9.51 7.22
C LEU A 86 -6.14 9.26 6.71
N SER A 87 -6.25 8.84 5.44
CA SER A 87 -7.52 8.46 4.82
C SER A 87 -8.03 7.15 5.39
N LEU A 88 -9.26 6.78 5.04
CA LEU A 88 -9.79 5.47 5.38
C LEU A 88 -8.93 4.35 4.80
N ALA A 89 -8.51 4.47 3.53
CA ALA A 89 -7.66 3.47 2.88
C ALA A 89 -6.30 3.35 3.60
N ASP A 90 -5.73 4.45 4.04
CA ASP A 90 -4.48 4.46 4.82
C ASP A 90 -4.66 3.68 6.12
N ARG A 91 -5.74 3.94 6.84
CA ARG A 91 -6.02 3.29 8.11
C ARG A 91 -6.34 1.81 7.94
N LEU A 92 -7.00 1.44 6.85
CA LEU A 92 -7.24 0.03 6.50
C LEU A 92 -5.91 -0.67 6.18
N CYS A 93 -4.99 0.01 5.52
CA CYS A 93 -3.65 -0.53 5.27
C CYS A 93 -2.92 -0.82 6.60
N LEU A 94 -2.93 0.14 7.51
CA LEU A 94 -2.29 -0.03 8.81
C LEU A 94 -2.93 -1.14 9.65
N ALA A 95 -4.25 -1.26 9.61
CA ALA A 95 -4.97 -2.34 10.29
C ALA A 95 -4.60 -3.70 9.72
N THR A 96 -4.52 -3.80 8.39
CA THR A 96 -4.09 -5.03 7.70
C THR A 96 -2.66 -5.39 8.09
N ALA A 97 -1.76 -4.41 8.13
CA ALA A 97 -0.38 -4.61 8.54
C ALA A 97 -0.26 -5.14 9.96
N GLU A 98 -1.06 -4.61 10.87
CA GLU A 98 -1.09 -5.06 12.25
C GLU A 98 -1.55 -6.52 12.34
N ARG A 99 -2.62 -6.86 11.62
CA ARG A 99 -3.13 -8.25 11.58
C ARG A 99 -2.10 -9.23 11.03
N LEU A 100 -1.36 -8.83 10.00
CA LEU A 100 -0.36 -9.68 9.34
C LEU A 100 1.03 -9.62 9.98
N ASP A 101 1.23 -8.75 10.97
CA ASP A 101 2.56 -8.45 11.52
C ASP A 101 3.55 -8.06 10.42
N ALA A 102 3.12 -7.17 9.53
CA ALA A 102 3.87 -6.78 8.35
C ALA A 102 4.53 -5.41 8.50
N LEU A 103 5.62 -5.20 7.75
CA LEU A 103 6.18 -3.87 7.51
C LEU A 103 5.37 -3.20 6.41
N VAL A 104 5.11 -1.90 6.56
CA VAL A 104 4.36 -1.12 5.57
C VAL A 104 5.32 -0.20 4.83
N TRP A 105 5.32 -0.32 3.51
CA TRP A 105 6.12 0.53 2.63
C TRP A 105 5.24 1.61 2.03
N THR A 106 5.63 2.87 2.19
CA THR A 106 4.85 4.04 1.75
C THR A 106 5.77 5.14 1.22
N ALA A 107 5.26 5.92 0.29
CA ALA A 107 5.88 7.16 -0.16
C ALA A 107 5.31 8.39 0.56
N ASP A 108 4.28 8.20 1.39
CA ASP A 108 3.60 9.30 2.07
C ASP A 108 4.31 9.65 3.37
N THR A 109 4.98 10.80 3.38
CA THR A 109 5.75 11.26 4.55
C THR A 109 4.86 11.58 5.75
N ALA A 110 3.56 11.82 5.54
CA ALA A 110 2.61 12.06 6.64
C ALA A 110 2.47 10.87 7.57
N TRP A 111 2.79 9.65 7.10
CA TRP A 111 2.73 8.44 7.94
C TRP A 111 3.92 8.34 8.90
N GLY A 112 4.98 9.14 8.71
CA GLY A 112 6.20 9.01 9.49
C GLY A 112 7.00 7.75 9.14
N ALA A 113 7.86 7.33 10.06
CA ALA A 113 8.74 6.17 9.86
C ALA A 113 8.87 5.32 11.13
N GLU A 114 7.92 5.42 12.05
CA GLU A 114 7.97 4.68 13.31
C GLU A 114 7.27 3.33 13.21
N GLY A 115 7.65 2.42 14.08
CA GLY A 115 7.03 1.10 14.18
C GLY A 115 7.18 0.31 12.88
N ARG A 116 6.02 -0.07 12.31
CA ARG A 116 5.97 -0.88 11.09
C ARG A 116 6.26 -0.10 9.82
N ILE A 117 6.24 1.23 9.89
CA ILE A 117 6.27 2.09 8.70
C ILE A 117 7.68 2.23 8.17
N ARG A 118 7.83 2.05 6.86
CA ARG A 118 9.10 2.23 6.13
C ARG A 118 8.86 3.17 4.96
N GLN A 119 9.60 4.26 4.92
CA GLN A 119 9.55 5.20 3.79
C GLN A 119 10.41 4.66 2.64
N ILE A 120 9.92 4.82 1.41
CA ILE A 120 10.65 4.37 0.23
C ILE A 120 11.67 5.40 -0.27
N ARG A 121 11.63 6.61 0.30
CA ARG A 121 12.55 7.69 -0.07
C ARG A 121 12.78 8.69 1.07
#